data_727569a4f1c8001bea4c3b0829748ad2
#
_entry.id   727569a4f1c8001bea4c3b0829748ad2
#
_cell.length_a   1.000
_cell.length_b   1.000
_cell.length_c   1.000
_cell.angle_alpha   90.00
_cell.angle_beta   90.00
_cell.angle_gamma   90.00
#
_symmetry.space_group_name_H-M   'P 1'
#
loop_
_entity.id
_entity.type
_entity.pdbx_description
1 polymer ?
#
loop_
_entity_poly.entity_id
_entity_poly.type
_entity_poly.pdbx_seq_one_letter_code
_entity_poly.pdbx_strand_id
1 'polypeptide(L)'
;MNGTELQQYLYQDRWKMAAVAVEEIDDTIKVMGVLSDKLRIAPLPLMPRSEEGHLAHRIYEMERSTYHEGNIADTLPEEHARTKGRTRSASMNHVPDQFLVEVHVMVDEPHYSMFDRREDLVTYLALTIVLVNMRYGDTSGPNIQFLLTSIQKEEKFARTFPEYDIGWPDANRTYADANTTFEDLLKNYGRSPADITVAVTGLILADGYDPFIKGYAAVRGQARLGGVCNERYSMVMVEDVPTSFGMVSLLPHELGHALGAPHDGLTHTWNECLPPRNECRKNSQNDHFIMHPSEPGNGKFSNCSKEHMTAFISTLSTSCFDLKAKQNCKTQVKKLPGVSINLTEICQIAHPNFLEWNVEPVKKENCRFLCCSRRSLNSYEKTCGLEHFLPDGADCGDAKRCVKGTCGYYDEYGAPTTQRQSA
;
A
#
# COMPACT_ATOMS: atom_id res chain seq x y z
N MET A 1 15.84 11.13 -10.87
CA MET A 1 15.94 10.34 -9.61
C MET A 1 15.91 8.86 -9.97
N ASN A 2 16.87 8.08 -9.54
CA ASN A 2 16.86 6.63 -9.70
C ASN A 2 16.28 5.96 -8.44
N GLY A 3 15.86 4.69 -8.55
CA GLY A 3 15.21 4.00 -7.42
C GLY A 3 16.09 3.86 -6.18
N THR A 4 17.43 3.82 -6.33
CA THR A 4 18.38 3.72 -5.23
C THR A 4 18.49 5.04 -4.47
N GLU A 5 18.47 6.17 -5.17
CA GLU A 5 18.42 7.50 -4.54
C GLU A 5 17.13 7.69 -3.76
N LEU A 6 15.99 7.32 -4.37
CA LEU A 6 14.69 7.43 -3.73
C LEU A 6 14.60 6.65 -2.42
N GLN A 7 15.11 5.41 -2.39
CA GLN A 7 15.12 4.57 -1.18
C GLN A 7 15.86 5.20 0.01
N GLN A 8 16.77 6.14 -0.23
CA GLN A 8 17.52 6.80 0.85
C GLN A 8 16.64 7.71 1.70
N TYR A 9 15.56 8.20 1.14
CA TYR A 9 14.65 9.16 1.78
C TYR A 9 13.37 8.53 2.29
N LEU A 10 13.10 7.25 1.97
CA LEU A 10 11.89 6.56 2.38
C LEU A 10 12.06 5.87 3.73
N TYR A 11 11.16 6.16 4.65
CA TYR A 11 11.06 5.56 5.98
C TYR A 11 9.69 4.93 6.15
N GLN A 12 9.62 3.82 6.86
CA GLN A 12 8.39 3.08 7.06
C GLN A 12 8.26 2.50 8.47
N ASP A 13 7.03 2.48 8.98
CA ASP A 13 6.64 1.79 10.19
C ASP A 13 5.41 0.92 9.90
N ARG A 14 5.63 -0.38 9.79
CA ARG A 14 4.57 -1.34 9.46
C ARG A 14 3.49 -1.44 10.54
N TRP A 15 3.85 -1.24 11.81
CA TRP A 15 2.91 -1.30 12.92
C TRP A 15 1.89 -0.18 12.89
N LYS A 16 2.33 0.99 12.48
CA LYS A 16 1.48 2.17 12.35
C LYS A 16 0.90 2.31 10.95
N MET A 17 1.22 1.39 10.03
CA MET A 17 0.92 1.55 8.60
C MET A 17 1.37 2.92 8.09
N ALA A 18 2.57 3.31 8.47
CA ALA A 18 3.15 4.61 8.17
C ALA A 18 4.29 4.48 7.16
N ALA A 19 4.34 5.39 6.21
CA ALA A 19 5.49 5.57 5.33
C ALA A 19 5.63 7.04 4.98
N VAL A 20 6.84 7.56 5.10
CA VAL A 20 7.17 8.95 4.83
C VAL A 20 8.44 9.06 4.01
N ALA A 21 8.51 10.10 3.17
CA ALA A 21 9.75 10.57 2.59
C ALA A 21 10.26 11.73 3.42
N VAL A 22 11.56 11.71 3.72
CA VAL A 22 12.26 12.77 4.44
C VAL A 22 13.42 13.24 3.56
N GLU A 23 13.27 14.40 2.95
CA GLU A 23 14.25 15.01 2.06
C GLU A 23 14.87 16.23 2.73
N GLU A 24 16.19 16.36 2.65
CA GLU A 24 16.91 17.57 3.00
C GLU A 24 16.99 18.48 1.76
N ILE A 25 16.45 19.68 1.83
CA ILE A 25 16.41 20.66 0.74
C ILE A 25 16.77 22.03 1.31
N ASP A 26 17.81 22.69 0.78
CA ASP A 26 18.20 24.04 1.16
C ASP A 26 18.28 24.23 2.69
N ASP A 27 19.03 23.37 3.36
CA ASP A 27 19.23 23.35 4.82
C ASP A 27 17.93 23.20 5.63
N THR A 28 16.87 22.71 5.02
CA THR A 28 15.61 22.39 5.70
C THR A 28 15.14 20.98 5.38
N ILE A 29 14.28 20.44 6.24
CA ILE A 29 13.73 19.11 6.08
C ILE A 29 12.32 19.21 5.50
N LYS A 30 12.10 18.50 4.39
CA LYS A 30 10.79 18.30 3.79
C LYS A 30 10.30 16.89 4.11
N VAL A 31 9.13 16.78 4.72
CA VAL A 31 8.49 15.50 5.06
C VAL A 31 7.14 15.40 4.35
N MET A 32 6.91 14.28 3.68
CA MET A 32 5.61 13.97 3.11
C MET A 32 5.29 12.49 3.26
N GLY A 33 4.00 12.15 3.48
CA GLY A 33 3.57 10.77 3.52
C GLY A 33 2.42 10.49 4.47
N VAL A 34 2.34 9.24 4.89
CA VAL A 34 1.30 8.65 5.72
C VAL A 34 1.88 8.35 7.09
N LEU A 35 1.25 8.87 8.16
CA LEU A 35 1.67 8.64 9.54
C LEU A 35 0.88 7.52 10.23
N SER A 36 -0.33 7.25 9.73
CA SER A 36 -1.19 6.17 10.19
C SER A 36 -2.32 5.94 9.18
N ASP A 37 -3.21 5.01 9.44
CA ASP A 37 -4.40 4.81 8.59
C ASP A 37 -5.20 6.08 8.33
N LYS A 38 -5.19 7.03 9.30
CA LYS A 38 -5.95 8.28 9.20
C LYS A 38 -5.10 9.52 8.96
N LEU A 39 -3.87 9.55 9.49
CA LEU A 39 -3.07 10.77 9.53
C LEU A 39 -2.11 10.85 8.34
N ARG A 40 -2.02 12.05 7.78
CA ARG A 40 -1.10 12.41 6.70
C ARG A 40 -0.22 13.58 7.12
N ILE A 41 0.96 13.68 6.52
CA ILE A 41 1.85 14.84 6.67
C ILE A 41 2.22 15.36 5.28
N ALA A 42 2.15 16.67 5.12
CA ALA A 42 2.54 17.36 3.89
C ALA A 42 3.25 18.66 4.21
N PRO A 43 4.24 19.06 3.39
CA PRO A 43 4.91 20.34 3.54
C PRO A 43 3.98 21.50 3.16
N LEU A 44 4.19 22.66 3.76
CA LEU A 44 3.50 23.91 3.48
C LEU A 44 4.50 24.96 2.94
N PRO A 45 4.95 24.85 1.69
CA PRO A 45 6.04 25.67 1.16
C PRO A 45 5.71 27.17 1.09
N LEU A 46 4.42 27.53 1.05
CA LEU A 46 3.95 28.91 1.02
C LEU A 46 3.82 29.56 2.41
N MET A 47 3.98 28.78 3.47
CA MET A 47 3.94 29.31 4.84
C MET A 47 5.32 29.86 5.24
N PRO A 48 5.37 30.90 6.11
CA PRO A 48 6.62 31.37 6.65
C PRO A 48 7.41 30.24 7.31
N ARG A 49 8.72 30.24 7.14
CA ARG A 49 9.63 29.34 7.84
C ARG A 49 9.71 29.72 9.32
N SER A 50 10.11 28.76 10.19
CA SER A 50 10.40 29.09 11.60
C SER A 50 11.59 30.07 11.70
N GLU A 51 11.84 30.59 12.90
CA GLU A 51 13.00 31.47 13.16
C GLU A 51 14.32 30.76 12.85
N GLU A 52 14.37 29.41 13.00
CA GLU A 52 15.53 28.60 12.63
C GLU A 52 15.55 28.21 11.15
N GLY A 53 14.62 28.70 10.34
CA GLY A 53 14.55 28.45 8.90
C GLY A 53 13.83 27.17 8.47
N HIS A 54 13.21 26.43 9.41
CA HIS A 54 12.53 25.16 9.11
C HIS A 54 11.23 25.36 8.32
N LEU A 55 10.97 24.43 7.40
CA LEU A 55 9.76 24.37 6.61
C LEU A 55 8.55 23.96 7.48
N ALA A 56 7.45 24.69 7.37
CA ALA A 56 6.20 24.31 8.03
C ALA A 56 5.60 23.07 7.40
N HIS A 57 5.00 22.19 8.21
CA HIS A 57 4.28 21.01 7.76
C HIS A 57 2.88 20.99 8.35
N ARG A 58 1.94 20.47 7.57
CA ARG A 58 0.57 20.21 8.03
C ARG A 58 0.41 18.72 8.30
N ILE A 59 -0.07 18.38 9.50
CA ILE A 59 -0.62 17.07 9.81
C ILE A 59 -2.14 17.19 9.74
N TYR A 60 -2.78 16.29 9.00
CA TYR A 60 -4.24 16.32 8.83
C TYR A 60 -4.82 14.92 8.82
N GLU A 61 -6.08 14.82 9.22
CA GLU A 61 -6.84 13.58 9.21
C GLU A 61 -7.57 13.43 7.87
N MET A 62 -7.50 12.23 7.31
CA MET A 62 -8.30 11.84 6.15
C MET A 62 -9.63 11.29 6.66
N GLU A 63 -10.72 11.91 6.24
CA GLU A 63 -12.04 11.34 6.44
C GLU A 63 -12.19 10.09 5.58
N ARG A 64 -12.70 9.01 6.18
CA ARG A 64 -13.09 7.83 5.40
C ARG A 64 -14.32 8.20 4.59
N SER A 65 -14.18 8.32 3.29
CA SER A 65 -15.36 8.41 2.42
C SER A 65 -16.02 7.04 2.32
N THR A 66 -17.33 6.98 2.55
CA THR A 66 -18.15 5.81 2.22
C THR A 66 -18.05 5.55 0.72
N TYR A 67 -17.81 4.30 0.39
CA TYR A 67 -17.41 3.87 -0.94
C TYR A 67 -18.40 2.83 -1.43
N HIS A 68 -18.85 2.98 -2.68
CA HIS A 68 -19.55 1.94 -3.40
C HIS A 68 -18.69 1.56 -4.61
N GLU A 69 -18.43 0.29 -4.74
CA GLU A 69 -17.74 -0.25 -5.90
C GLU A 69 -18.70 -0.35 -7.08
N GLY A 70 -18.24 0.03 -8.27
CA GLY A 70 -19.00 -0.17 -9.50
C GLY A 70 -19.21 -1.66 -9.79
N ASN A 71 -20.10 -1.97 -10.72
CA ASN A 71 -20.37 -3.34 -11.18
C ASN A 71 -19.11 -3.97 -11.78
N ILE A 72 -18.23 -4.46 -10.92
CA ILE A 72 -17.11 -5.30 -11.36
C ILE A 72 -17.71 -6.56 -11.95
N ALA A 73 -17.33 -6.89 -13.17
CA ALA A 73 -17.56 -8.23 -13.67
C ALA A 73 -16.70 -9.20 -12.84
N ASP A 74 -17.25 -9.73 -11.76
CA ASP A 74 -16.66 -10.79 -10.92
C ASP A 74 -16.42 -12.09 -11.71
N THR A 75 -16.46 -12.01 -13.02
CA THR A 75 -16.24 -13.13 -13.94
C THR A 75 -14.85 -13.03 -14.55
N LEU A 76 -14.09 -14.10 -14.41
CA LEU A 76 -12.83 -14.25 -15.18
C LEU A 76 -13.11 -14.02 -16.68
N PRO A 77 -12.15 -13.36 -17.37
CA PRO A 77 -12.20 -13.28 -18.83
C PRO A 77 -12.40 -14.68 -19.42
N GLU A 78 -13.27 -14.80 -20.46
CA GLU A 78 -13.58 -16.07 -21.11
C GLU A 78 -12.35 -16.86 -21.58
N GLU A 79 -11.23 -16.20 -21.82
CA GLU A 79 -9.97 -16.83 -22.21
C GLU A 79 -9.39 -17.73 -21.12
N HIS A 80 -9.55 -17.36 -19.84
CA HIS A 80 -9.18 -18.22 -18.71
C HIS A 80 -10.19 -19.36 -18.52
N ALA A 81 -11.45 -19.17 -18.92
CA ALA A 81 -12.48 -20.19 -18.89
C ALA A 81 -12.29 -21.23 -20.02
N ARG A 82 -11.73 -20.85 -21.17
CA ARG A 82 -11.52 -21.75 -22.33
C ARG A 82 -10.38 -22.75 -22.17
N THR A 83 -9.47 -22.54 -21.23
CA THR A 83 -8.45 -23.55 -20.88
C THR A 83 -9.02 -24.79 -20.20
N LYS A 84 -10.29 -24.75 -19.76
CA LYS A 84 -11.01 -25.88 -19.15
C LYS A 84 -11.29 -27.07 -20.12
N GLY A 85 -11.18 -26.89 -21.42
CA GLY A 85 -11.54 -27.91 -22.43
C GLY A 85 -10.41 -28.87 -22.85
N ARG A 86 -9.20 -28.71 -22.36
CA ARG A 86 -8.09 -29.62 -22.60
C ARG A 86 -7.66 -30.26 -21.29
N THR A 87 -8.19 -31.45 -21.02
CA THR A 87 -7.65 -32.40 -20.05
C THR A 87 -6.21 -32.77 -20.42
N ARG A 88 -5.28 -31.86 -20.20
CA ARG A 88 -3.91 -32.19 -19.90
C ARG A 88 -3.80 -32.00 -18.37
N SER A 89 -3.38 -33.06 -17.71
CA SER A 89 -2.81 -33.00 -16.38
C SER A 89 -1.82 -31.83 -16.38
N ALA A 90 -2.30 -30.62 -16.05
CA ALA A 90 -1.44 -29.50 -15.80
C ALA A 90 -0.68 -29.88 -14.54
N SER A 91 0.61 -30.18 -14.68
CA SER A 91 1.49 -30.15 -13.52
C SER A 91 1.22 -28.81 -12.87
N MET A 92 0.75 -28.81 -11.62
CA MET A 92 0.62 -27.57 -10.85
C MET A 92 1.96 -26.87 -10.97
N ASN A 93 1.98 -25.71 -11.62
CA ASN A 93 3.19 -24.94 -11.74
C ASN A 93 3.65 -24.64 -10.31
N HIS A 94 4.92 -24.81 -10.06
CA HIS A 94 5.49 -24.53 -8.75
C HIS A 94 5.25 -23.04 -8.46
N VAL A 95 4.40 -22.73 -7.47
CA VAL A 95 4.20 -21.37 -7.02
C VAL A 95 5.50 -20.92 -6.35
N PRO A 96 6.11 -19.81 -6.78
CA PRO A 96 7.35 -19.34 -6.17
C PRO A 96 7.09 -18.91 -4.71
N ASP A 97 8.14 -18.94 -3.88
CA ASP A 97 8.03 -18.45 -2.49
C ASP A 97 7.71 -16.95 -2.43
N GLN A 98 8.18 -16.20 -3.43
CA GLN A 98 7.96 -14.77 -3.60
C GLN A 98 7.47 -14.47 -5.02
N PHE A 99 6.43 -13.66 -5.14
CA PHE A 99 5.96 -13.11 -6.40
C PHE A 99 6.18 -11.60 -6.42
N LEU A 100 7.13 -11.15 -7.22
CA LEU A 100 7.42 -9.74 -7.46
C LEU A 100 6.61 -9.29 -8.68
N VAL A 101 5.57 -8.52 -8.44
CA VAL A 101 4.68 -7.98 -9.49
C VAL A 101 5.23 -6.65 -9.97
N GLU A 102 5.66 -6.57 -11.22
CA GLU A 102 6.12 -5.34 -11.84
C GLU A 102 4.94 -4.41 -12.17
N VAL A 103 5.00 -3.17 -11.69
CA VAL A 103 3.93 -2.18 -11.83
C VAL A 103 4.38 -1.03 -12.71
N HIS A 104 3.65 -0.79 -13.78
CA HIS A 104 3.68 0.44 -14.57
C HIS A 104 2.56 1.36 -14.10
N VAL A 105 2.86 2.63 -13.79
CA VAL A 105 1.84 3.61 -13.38
C VAL A 105 1.63 4.63 -14.48
N MET A 106 0.38 4.79 -14.92
CA MET A 106 -0.08 5.87 -15.79
C MET A 106 -0.81 6.92 -14.95
N VAL A 107 -0.49 8.20 -15.13
CA VAL A 107 -1.10 9.31 -14.37
C VAL A 107 -1.64 10.34 -15.36
N ASP A 108 -2.89 10.77 -15.18
CA ASP A 108 -3.46 11.82 -16.01
C ASP A 108 -3.07 13.24 -15.56
N GLU A 109 -3.31 14.21 -16.43
CA GLU A 109 -2.99 15.60 -16.17
C GLU A 109 -3.71 16.17 -14.95
N PRO A 110 -5.00 15.90 -14.69
CA PRO A 110 -5.66 16.34 -13.47
C PRO A 110 -4.98 15.89 -12.18
N HIS A 111 -4.29 14.74 -12.22
CA HIS A 111 -3.54 14.26 -11.06
C HIS A 111 -2.11 14.83 -11.03
N TYR A 112 -1.33 14.70 -12.10
CA TYR A 112 0.09 15.06 -12.04
C TYR A 112 0.36 16.56 -12.02
N SER A 113 -0.55 17.39 -12.53
CA SER A 113 -0.41 18.86 -12.52
C SER A 113 -0.41 19.46 -11.10
N MET A 114 -0.89 18.72 -10.13
CA MET A 114 -0.90 19.11 -8.71
C MET A 114 0.47 18.96 -8.02
N PHE A 115 1.46 18.41 -8.71
CA PHE A 115 2.83 18.27 -8.20
C PHE A 115 3.75 19.27 -8.88
N ASP A 116 4.33 20.18 -8.10
CA ASP A 116 5.23 21.22 -8.61
C ASP A 116 6.47 20.64 -9.29
N ARG A 117 6.99 19.51 -8.75
CA ARG A 117 8.17 18.85 -9.27
C ARG A 117 7.84 17.40 -9.64
N ARG A 118 8.50 16.92 -10.71
CA ARG A 118 8.40 15.51 -11.11
C ARG A 118 8.84 14.55 -10.01
N GLU A 119 9.86 14.92 -9.25
CA GLU A 119 10.40 14.15 -8.14
C GLU A 119 9.35 13.93 -7.05
N ASP A 120 8.51 14.91 -6.77
CA ASP A 120 7.45 14.83 -5.77
C ASP A 120 6.38 13.82 -6.18
N LEU A 121 5.99 13.79 -7.46
CA LEU A 121 5.10 12.75 -8.00
C LEU A 121 5.73 11.36 -7.88
N VAL A 122 7.01 11.21 -8.24
CA VAL A 122 7.72 9.92 -8.14
C VAL A 122 7.78 9.45 -6.69
N THR A 123 8.11 10.34 -5.76
CA THR A 123 8.14 10.06 -4.32
C THR A 123 6.76 9.65 -3.79
N TYR A 124 5.71 10.37 -4.21
CA TYR A 124 4.33 10.07 -3.86
C TYR A 124 3.91 8.66 -4.28
N LEU A 125 4.15 8.31 -5.55
CA LEU A 125 3.82 6.99 -6.08
C LEU A 125 4.66 5.87 -5.45
N ALA A 126 5.93 6.14 -5.17
CA ALA A 126 6.79 5.17 -4.49
C ALA A 126 6.32 4.90 -3.05
N LEU A 127 5.96 5.95 -2.29
CA LEU A 127 5.36 5.81 -0.96
C LEU A 127 4.06 5.02 -1.01
N THR A 128 3.23 5.25 -2.03
CA THR A 128 2.00 4.49 -2.25
C THR A 128 2.30 3.00 -2.43
N ILE A 129 3.27 2.63 -3.26
CA ILE A 129 3.65 1.22 -3.45
C ILE A 129 4.25 0.62 -2.17
N VAL A 130 5.02 1.38 -1.38
CA VAL A 130 5.49 0.92 -0.06
C VAL A 130 4.31 0.59 0.85
N LEU A 131 3.29 1.45 0.92
CA LEU A 131 2.10 1.24 1.73
C LEU A 131 1.23 0.08 1.23
N VAL A 132 1.11 -0.08 -0.08
CA VAL A 132 0.48 -1.27 -0.70
C VAL A 132 1.22 -2.54 -0.27
N ASN A 133 2.54 -2.57 -0.36
CA ASN A 133 3.35 -3.72 0.05
C ASN A 133 3.20 -4.06 1.54
N MET A 134 2.98 -3.06 2.40
CA MET A 134 2.69 -3.31 3.81
C MET A 134 1.37 -4.08 3.99
N ARG A 135 0.33 -3.77 3.19
CA ARG A 135 -0.97 -4.45 3.25
C ARG A 135 -0.90 -5.89 2.74
N TYR A 136 -0.03 -6.16 1.77
CA TYR A 136 0.23 -7.51 1.27
C TYR A 136 1.24 -8.30 2.10
N GLY A 137 1.84 -7.69 3.09
CA GLY A 137 2.94 -8.28 3.84
C GLY A 137 2.58 -9.46 4.75
N ASP A 138 1.30 -9.84 4.85
CA ASP A 138 0.83 -11.06 5.53
C ASP A 138 0.41 -12.15 4.53
N THR A 139 0.65 -11.95 3.22
CA THR A 139 0.49 -13.00 2.21
C THR A 139 1.64 -14.00 2.31
N SER A 140 1.31 -15.27 2.13
CA SER A 140 2.29 -16.36 2.15
C SER A 140 1.86 -17.44 1.18
N GLY A 141 2.85 -17.99 0.45
CA GLY A 141 2.63 -19.00 -0.57
C GLY A 141 1.87 -18.52 -1.81
N PRO A 142 2.34 -17.45 -2.49
CA PRO A 142 3.59 -16.72 -2.35
C PRO A 142 3.50 -15.47 -1.46
N ASN A 143 4.65 -14.96 -1.04
CA ASN A 143 4.77 -13.60 -0.54
C ASN A 143 4.67 -12.64 -1.74
N ILE A 144 3.63 -11.80 -1.78
CA ILE A 144 3.35 -10.91 -2.90
C ILE A 144 3.95 -9.54 -2.61
N GLN A 145 4.71 -9.01 -3.56
CA GLN A 145 5.28 -7.66 -3.51
C GLN A 145 5.17 -6.96 -4.85
N PHE A 146 4.94 -5.66 -4.84
CA PHE A 146 4.82 -4.81 -6.01
C PHE A 146 6.09 -3.97 -6.19
N LEU A 147 6.58 -3.89 -7.43
CA LEU A 147 7.73 -3.10 -7.82
C LEU A 147 7.30 -2.01 -8.78
N LEU A 148 7.45 -0.74 -8.39
CA LEU A 148 7.26 0.38 -9.31
C LEU A 148 8.38 0.40 -10.35
N THR A 149 8.08 0.05 -11.60
CA THR A 149 9.09 -0.08 -12.66
C THR A 149 9.14 1.13 -13.58
N SER A 150 7.99 1.78 -13.81
CA SER A 150 7.91 2.95 -14.68
C SER A 150 6.68 3.80 -14.38
N ILE A 151 6.78 5.08 -14.73
CA ILE A 151 5.71 6.08 -14.59
C ILE A 151 5.55 6.78 -15.93
N GLN A 152 4.32 6.84 -16.42
CA GLN A 152 3.93 7.51 -17.65
C GLN A 152 2.92 8.62 -17.33
N LYS A 153 3.14 9.80 -17.89
CA LYS A 153 2.19 10.90 -17.83
C LYS A 153 1.34 10.89 -19.09
N GLU A 154 0.03 11.02 -18.91
CA GLU A 154 -0.94 11.14 -19.99
C GLU A 154 -1.71 12.46 -19.84
N GLU A 155 -2.04 13.12 -20.97
CA GLU A 155 -2.81 14.37 -20.90
C GLU A 155 -4.20 14.10 -20.33
N LYS A 156 -4.91 13.14 -20.92
CA LYS A 156 -6.24 12.76 -20.47
C LYS A 156 -6.59 11.36 -20.98
N PHE A 157 -6.87 10.45 -20.07
CA PHE A 157 -7.43 9.15 -20.43
C PHE A 157 -8.88 8.97 -19.96
N ALA A 158 -9.29 9.68 -18.91
CA ALA A 158 -10.63 9.53 -18.36
C ALA A 158 -11.69 10.20 -19.24
N ARG A 159 -12.81 9.50 -19.47
CA ARG A 159 -13.96 9.99 -20.23
C ARG A 159 -14.87 10.77 -19.32
N THR A 160 -14.89 12.08 -19.48
CA THR A 160 -15.79 12.97 -18.72
C THR A 160 -17.21 12.85 -19.24
N PHE A 161 -18.18 12.89 -18.34
CA PHE A 161 -19.59 13.03 -18.71
C PHE A 161 -19.81 14.33 -19.48
N PRO A 162 -20.74 14.37 -20.47
CA PRO A 162 -21.15 15.61 -21.11
C PRO A 162 -21.71 16.61 -20.11
N GLU A 163 -21.37 17.89 -20.26
CA GLU A 163 -21.83 18.98 -19.38
C GLU A 163 -23.35 19.12 -19.26
N TYR A 164 -24.13 18.41 -20.10
CA TYR A 164 -25.59 18.51 -20.18
C TYR A 164 -26.37 17.58 -19.24
N ASP A 165 -25.71 16.61 -18.63
CA ASP A 165 -26.36 15.76 -17.61
C ASP A 165 -26.39 16.47 -16.26
N ILE A 166 -27.34 17.38 -16.15
CA ILE A 166 -27.41 18.39 -15.11
C ILE A 166 -28.05 17.82 -13.85
N GLY A 167 -27.36 17.94 -12.79
CA GLY A 167 -27.74 17.58 -11.44
C GLY A 167 -26.56 17.47 -10.52
N TRP A 168 -25.43 18.04 -10.93
CA TRP A 168 -24.19 18.00 -10.14
C TRP A 168 -24.40 18.66 -8.78
N PRO A 169 -24.26 17.96 -7.68
CA PRO A 169 -24.31 18.58 -6.36
C PRO A 169 -23.16 19.57 -6.11
N ASP A 170 -22.14 19.56 -7.00
CA ASP A 170 -20.95 20.39 -6.89
C ASP A 170 -20.48 20.82 -8.29
N ALA A 171 -20.89 22.02 -8.71
CA ALA A 171 -20.60 22.57 -10.05
C ALA A 171 -19.09 22.73 -10.38
N ASN A 172 -18.21 22.57 -9.38
CA ASN A 172 -16.76 22.72 -9.50
C ASN A 172 -15.99 21.40 -9.67
N ARG A 173 -16.68 20.25 -9.73
CA ARG A 173 -16.00 18.94 -9.84
C ARG A 173 -16.26 18.31 -11.20
N THR A 174 -15.20 17.80 -11.81
CA THR A 174 -15.28 17.06 -13.07
C THR A 174 -15.38 15.57 -12.78
N TYR A 175 -16.44 14.97 -13.29
CA TYR A 175 -16.70 13.54 -13.13
C TYR A 175 -16.35 12.80 -14.43
N ALA A 176 -15.89 11.57 -14.29
CA ALA A 176 -15.60 10.70 -15.41
C ALA A 176 -16.42 9.40 -15.30
N ASP A 177 -16.90 8.93 -16.46
CA ASP A 177 -17.57 7.64 -16.57
C ASP A 177 -16.55 6.52 -16.35
N ALA A 178 -16.70 5.80 -15.24
CA ALA A 178 -15.76 4.77 -14.83
C ALA A 178 -15.72 3.60 -15.81
N ASN A 179 -16.88 3.09 -16.22
CA ASN A 179 -16.98 1.93 -17.10
C ASN A 179 -16.40 2.23 -18.49
N THR A 180 -16.85 3.32 -19.11
CA THR A 180 -16.35 3.74 -20.43
C THR A 180 -14.85 4.04 -20.40
N THR A 181 -14.37 4.70 -19.35
CA THR A 181 -12.95 5.00 -19.15
C THR A 181 -12.14 3.72 -19.05
N PHE A 182 -12.60 2.76 -18.25
CA PHE A 182 -11.87 1.50 -18.05
C PHE A 182 -11.81 0.64 -19.29
N GLU A 183 -12.91 0.54 -20.05
CA GLU A 183 -12.93 -0.19 -21.33
C GLU A 183 -12.02 0.48 -22.38
N ASP A 184 -12.00 1.80 -22.44
CA ASP A 184 -11.09 2.54 -23.32
C ASP A 184 -9.62 2.31 -22.91
N LEU A 185 -9.33 2.29 -21.62
CA LEU A 185 -7.98 1.97 -21.11
C LEU A 185 -7.57 0.55 -21.48
N LEU A 186 -8.43 -0.44 -21.29
CA LEU A 186 -8.17 -1.82 -21.69
C LEU A 186 -7.92 -1.95 -23.20
N LYS A 187 -8.69 -1.24 -24.00
CA LYS A 187 -8.55 -1.26 -25.47
C LYS A 187 -7.25 -0.63 -25.96
N ASN A 188 -6.84 0.48 -25.35
CA ASN A 188 -5.71 1.29 -25.84
C ASN A 188 -4.40 0.91 -25.16
N TYR A 189 -4.44 0.47 -23.90
CA TYR A 189 -3.29 0.25 -23.02
C TYR A 189 -3.31 -1.12 -22.32
N GLY A 190 -4.21 -2.03 -22.71
CA GLY A 190 -4.36 -3.33 -22.04
C GLY A 190 -3.11 -4.22 -22.10
N ARG A 191 -2.18 -3.94 -23.04
CA ARG A 191 -0.83 -4.50 -23.03
C ARG A 191 0.06 -3.66 -22.12
N SER A 192 0.19 -4.10 -20.88
CA SER A 192 1.12 -3.49 -19.95
C SER A 192 2.59 -3.74 -20.37
N PRO A 193 3.48 -2.73 -20.23
CA PRO A 193 4.92 -2.95 -20.33
C PRO A 193 5.50 -3.70 -19.12
N ALA A 194 4.70 -3.92 -18.10
CA ALA A 194 4.98 -4.60 -16.84
C ALA A 194 3.98 -5.75 -16.65
N ASP A 195 3.89 -6.34 -15.46
CA ASP A 195 2.89 -7.38 -15.16
C ASP A 195 1.50 -6.79 -15.00
N ILE A 196 1.42 -5.51 -14.57
CA ILE A 196 0.19 -4.77 -14.45
C ILE A 196 0.41 -3.27 -14.65
N THR A 197 -0.56 -2.59 -15.25
CA THR A 197 -0.63 -1.14 -15.32
C THR A 197 -1.64 -0.61 -14.30
N VAL A 198 -1.25 0.40 -13.55
CA VAL A 198 -2.15 1.15 -12.66
C VAL A 198 -2.39 2.52 -13.27
N ALA A 199 -3.61 2.77 -13.70
CA ALA A 199 -4.06 4.08 -14.20
C ALA A 199 -4.63 4.89 -13.04
N VAL A 200 -3.99 6.01 -12.73
CA VAL A 200 -4.38 6.93 -11.64
C VAL A 200 -4.99 8.19 -12.24
N THR A 201 -6.24 8.49 -11.89
CA THR A 201 -6.92 9.71 -12.32
C THR A 201 -7.18 10.66 -11.16
N GLY A 202 -6.98 11.95 -11.40
CA GLY A 202 -7.38 13.03 -10.49
C GLY A 202 -8.85 13.43 -10.62
N LEU A 203 -9.60 12.80 -11.54
CA LEU A 203 -11.03 13.03 -11.70
C LEU A 203 -11.84 12.12 -10.79
N ILE A 204 -13.05 12.55 -10.45
CA ILE A 204 -14.00 11.72 -9.70
C ILE A 204 -14.61 10.70 -10.66
N LEU A 205 -14.46 9.41 -10.33
CA LEU A 205 -15.05 8.34 -11.10
C LEU A 205 -16.51 8.09 -10.66
N ALA A 206 -17.39 7.84 -11.62
CA ALA A 206 -18.78 7.55 -11.34
C ALA A 206 -19.35 6.51 -12.33
N ASP A 207 -20.29 5.69 -11.87
CA ASP A 207 -21.02 4.70 -12.67
C ASP A 207 -22.44 5.21 -12.93
N GLY A 208 -22.59 6.00 -14.00
CA GLY A 208 -23.88 6.50 -14.44
C GLY A 208 -24.65 7.34 -13.41
N TYR A 209 -25.76 7.89 -13.83
CA TYR A 209 -26.69 8.62 -12.98
C TYR A 209 -27.76 7.68 -12.42
N ASP A 210 -27.87 7.58 -11.11
CA ASP A 210 -28.94 6.84 -10.44
C ASP A 210 -30.10 7.79 -10.09
N PRO A 211 -31.28 7.64 -10.73
CA PRO A 211 -32.41 8.49 -10.49
C PRO A 211 -33.03 8.32 -9.09
N PHE A 212 -32.78 7.19 -8.39
CA PHE A 212 -33.31 6.94 -7.06
C PHE A 212 -32.55 7.72 -5.98
N ILE A 213 -31.24 7.80 -6.08
CA ILE A 213 -30.41 8.60 -5.17
C ILE A 213 -30.26 10.05 -5.68
N LYS A 214 -30.78 10.35 -6.87
CA LYS A 214 -30.61 11.64 -7.59
C LYS A 214 -29.15 12.08 -7.66
N GLY A 215 -28.27 11.14 -7.94
CA GLY A 215 -26.82 11.37 -7.98
C GLY A 215 -26.09 10.31 -8.79
N TYR A 216 -24.81 10.47 -8.90
CA TYR A 216 -23.93 9.48 -9.52
C TYR A 216 -23.42 8.50 -8.46
N ALA A 217 -23.47 7.22 -8.77
CA ALA A 217 -22.81 6.21 -7.93
C ALA A 217 -21.29 6.41 -8.00
N ALA A 218 -20.68 6.72 -6.88
CA ALA A 218 -19.23 6.91 -6.82
C ALA A 218 -18.54 5.57 -7.03
N VAL A 219 -17.70 5.47 -8.06
CA VAL A 219 -16.83 4.34 -8.34
C VAL A 219 -15.40 4.82 -8.21
N ARG A 220 -14.70 4.40 -7.18
CA ARG A 220 -13.36 4.90 -6.91
C ARG A 220 -12.24 4.10 -7.56
N GLY A 221 -12.53 2.88 -8.01
CA GLY A 221 -11.57 2.02 -8.69
C GLY A 221 -12.26 0.94 -9.51
N GLN A 222 -11.48 0.31 -10.38
CA GLN A 222 -11.92 -0.81 -11.21
C GLN A 222 -10.74 -1.67 -11.63
N ALA A 223 -10.92 -3.00 -11.59
CA ALA A 223 -9.97 -3.97 -12.09
C ALA A 223 -10.69 -5.16 -12.73
N ARG A 224 -10.00 -5.92 -13.57
CA ARG A 224 -10.51 -7.23 -14.02
C ARG A 224 -10.00 -8.32 -13.09
N LEU A 225 -10.90 -9.19 -12.67
CA LEU A 225 -10.55 -10.33 -11.85
C LEU A 225 -9.53 -11.23 -12.58
N GLY A 226 -8.35 -11.47 -11.96
CA GLY A 226 -7.28 -12.25 -12.56
C GLY A 226 -6.60 -11.56 -13.75
N GLY A 227 -6.50 -10.23 -13.73
CA GLY A 227 -5.91 -9.43 -14.82
C GLY A 227 -4.38 -9.41 -14.85
N VAL A 228 -3.69 -9.73 -13.74
CA VAL A 228 -2.22 -9.67 -13.69
C VAL A 228 -1.59 -10.61 -14.72
N CYS A 229 -0.54 -10.15 -15.40
CA CYS A 229 0.14 -10.88 -16.50
C CYS A 229 -0.76 -11.27 -17.68
N ASN A 230 -1.94 -10.72 -17.79
CA ASN A 230 -2.83 -10.98 -18.93
C ASN A 230 -2.52 -10.00 -20.07
N GLU A 231 -2.42 -10.48 -21.29
CA GLU A 231 -2.08 -9.63 -22.45
C GLU A 231 -3.11 -8.53 -22.76
N ARG A 232 -4.35 -8.64 -22.25
CA ARG A 232 -5.45 -7.72 -22.56
C ARG A 232 -6.05 -7.03 -21.35
N TYR A 233 -5.87 -7.63 -20.17
CA TYR A 233 -6.61 -7.22 -18.96
C TYR A 233 -5.69 -6.81 -17.81
N SER A 234 -4.38 -6.62 -18.06
CA SER A 234 -3.41 -6.23 -17.05
C SER A 234 -3.52 -4.75 -16.71
N MET A 235 -4.70 -4.33 -16.28
CA MET A 235 -5.04 -2.95 -15.95
C MET A 235 -5.83 -2.87 -14.64
N VAL A 236 -5.46 -1.89 -13.84
CA VAL A 236 -6.19 -1.40 -12.67
C VAL A 236 -6.39 0.09 -12.86
N MET A 237 -7.56 0.62 -12.57
CA MET A 237 -7.85 2.04 -12.55
C MET A 237 -8.25 2.46 -11.15
N VAL A 238 -7.72 3.58 -10.67
CA VAL A 238 -8.06 4.16 -9.36
C VAL A 238 -8.20 5.67 -9.45
N GLU A 239 -9.18 6.19 -8.70
CA GLU A 239 -9.29 7.60 -8.38
C GLU A 239 -8.34 7.96 -7.26
N ASP A 240 -7.68 9.09 -7.35
CA ASP A 240 -6.89 9.64 -6.26
C ASP A 240 -6.97 11.17 -6.20
N VAL A 241 -7.18 11.68 -5.01
CA VAL A 241 -7.01 13.11 -4.76
C VAL A 241 -5.51 13.37 -4.58
N PRO A 242 -4.87 14.09 -5.50
CA PRO A 242 -3.43 14.30 -5.48
C PRO A 242 -2.92 14.77 -4.12
N THR A 243 -1.78 14.28 -3.70
CA THR A 243 -1.12 14.57 -2.41
C THR A 243 -1.81 14.03 -1.15
N SER A 244 -3.03 13.48 -1.27
CA SER A 244 -3.81 12.98 -0.11
C SER A 244 -3.44 11.57 0.32
N PHE A 245 -2.79 10.79 -0.53
CA PHE A 245 -2.62 9.34 -0.35
C PHE A 245 -3.95 8.59 -0.18
N GLY A 246 -5.03 9.09 -0.83
CA GLY A 246 -6.37 8.49 -0.76
C GLY A 246 -6.42 7.09 -1.37
N MET A 247 -5.70 6.88 -2.47
CA MET A 247 -5.65 5.57 -3.15
C MET A 247 -4.95 4.47 -2.35
N VAL A 248 -4.25 4.77 -1.25
CA VAL A 248 -3.57 3.76 -0.43
C VAL A 248 -4.55 2.74 0.19
N SER A 249 -5.80 3.13 0.41
CA SER A 249 -6.84 2.21 0.86
C SER A 249 -7.48 1.43 -0.28
N LEU A 250 -7.56 2.02 -1.46
CA LEU A 250 -8.26 1.52 -2.63
C LEU A 250 -7.38 0.62 -3.50
N LEU A 251 -6.16 1.06 -3.82
CA LEU A 251 -5.26 0.33 -4.72
C LEU A 251 -4.97 -1.11 -4.28
N PRO A 252 -4.79 -1.45 -2.98
CA PRO A 252 -4.66 -2.84 -2.55
C PRO A 252 -5.87 -3.70 -2.88
N HIS A 253 -7.07 -3.14 -2.84
CA HIS A 253 -8.33 -3.81 -3.19
C HIS A 253 -8.37 -4.15 -4.68
N GLU A 254 -8.16 -3.16 -5.53
CA GLU A 254 -8.16 -3.36 -6.99
C GLU A 254 -7.05 -4.32 -7.46
N LEU A 255 -5.87 -4.23 -6.85
CA LEU A 255 -4.79 -5.20 -7.09
C LEU A 255 -5.16 -6.61 -6.59
N GLY A 256 -5.96 -6.72 -5.54
CA GLY A 256 -6.53 -7.98 -5.07
C GLY A 256 -7.39 -8.64 -6.14
N HIS A 257 -8.26 -7.88 -6.81
CA HIS A 257 -9.02 -8.37 -7.95
C HIS A 257 -8.11 -8.82 -9.10
N ALA A 258 -7.15 -8.00 -9.46
CA ALA A 258 -6.20 -8.36 -10.51
C ALA A 258 -5.41 -9.65 -10.19
N LEU A 259 -5.21 -9.95 -8.91
CA LEU A 259 -4.61 -11.19 -8.41
C LEU A 259 -5.63 -12.33 -8.17
N GLY A 260 -6.88 -12.18 -8.61
CA GLY A 260 -7.88 -13.24 -8.58
C GLY A 260 -8.72 -13.33 -7.31
N ALA A 261 -8.66 -12.36 -6.41
CA ALA A 261 -9.52 -12.31 -5.24
C ALA A 261 -10.86 -11.60 -5.56
N PRO A 262 -12.01 -12.31 -5.50
CA PRO A 262 -13.32 -11.68 -5.57
C PRO A 262 -13.63 -10.96 -4.25
N HIS A 263 -14.75 -10.24 -4.20
CA HIS A 263 -15.23 -9.64 -2.96
C HIS A 263 -15.47 -10.67 -1.86
N ASP A 264 -15.16 -10.29 -0.64
CA ASP A 264 -15.49 -11.09 0.54
C ASP A 264 -17.00 -11.21 0.69
N GLY A 265 -17.49 -12.41 0.97
CA GLY A 265 -18.90 -12.71 1.12
C GLY A 265 -19.63 -13.17 -0.14
N LEU A 266 -19.02 -13.08 -1.32
CA LEU A 266 -19.58 -13.65 -2.53
C LEU A 266 -19.46 -15.19 -2.55
N THR A 267 -20.48 -15.83 -3.12
CA THR A 267 -20.57 -17.29 -3.19
C THR A 267 -19.97 -17.89 -4.44
N HIS A 268 -19.63 -17.04 -5.41
CA HIS A 268 -19.10 -17.48 -6.69
C HIS A 268 -17.57 -17.55 -6.61
N THR A 269 -17.06 -18.75 -6.76
CA THR A 269 -15.63 -18.99 -6.95
C THR A 269 -15.38 -19.11 -8.45
N TRP A 270 -14.40 -18.39 -8.97
CA TRP A 270 -13.94 -18.56 -10.36
C TRP A 270 -13.31 -19.94 -10.61
N ASN A 271 -12.98 -20.67 -9.54
CA ASN A 271 -12.41 -21.99 -9.59
C ASN A 271 -13.31 -22.99 -8.87
N GLU A 272 -13.92 -23.91 -9.62
CA GLU A 272 -14.76 -25.00 -9.07
C GLU A 272 -13.98 -25.94 -8.12
N CYS A 273 -12.65 -25.90 -8.19
CA CYS A 273 -11.77 -26.65 -7.28
C CYS A 273 -11.60 -25.97 -5.92
N LEU A 274 -11.97 -24.69 -5.78
CA LEU A 274 -12.03 -24.03 -4.48
C LEU A 274 -13.39 -24.31 -3.88
N PRO A 275 -13.48 -25.06 -2.78
CA PRO A 275 -14.77 -25.34 -2.17
C PRO A 275 -15.44 -24.02 -1.76
N PRO A 276 -16.73 -23.82 -2.02
CA PRO A 276 -17.49 -22.70 -1.48
C PRO A 276 -17.47 -22.84 0.04
N ARG A 277 -16.49 -22.21 0.68
CA ARG A 277 -16.36 -22.31 2.13
C ARG A 277 -17.42 -21.43 2.76
N ASN A 278 -18.27 -22.03 3.61
CA ASN A 278 -19.20 -21.28 4.47
C ASN A 278 -18.49 -20.23 5.34
N GLU A 279 -17.18 -20.35 5.51
CA GLU A 279 -16.32 -19.42 6.23
C GLU A 279 -16.13 -18.09 5.49
N CYS A 280 -16.06 -18.10 4.16
CA CYS A 280 -15.97 -16.87 3.37
C CYS A 280 -17.27 -16.02 3.47
N ARG A 281 -18.42 -16.66 3.71
CA ARG A 281 -19.70 -15.98 3.98
C ARG A 281 -19.76 -15.32 5.36
N LYS A 282 -19.13 -15.92 6.37
CA LYS A 282 -19.22 -15.43 7.75
C LYS A 282 -18.35 -14.20 7.99
N ASN A 283 -17.24 -14.08 7.26
CA ASN A 283 -16.28 -12.98 7.44
C ASN A 283 -16.79 -11.63 6.92
N SER A 284 -17.82 -11.61 6.05
CA SER A 284 -18.33 -10.37 5.47
C SER A 284 -19.16 -9.51 6.42
N GLN A 285 -19.59 -10.05 7.57
CA GLN A 285 -20.55 -9.33 8.42
C GLN A 285 -19.93 -8.56 9.59
N ASN A 286 -18.72 -8.90 10.06
CA ASN A 286 -18.16 -8.31 11.27
C ASN A 286 -16.72 -7.78 11.12
N ASP A 287 -15.95 -8.20 10.11
CA ASP A 287 -14.58 -7.74 9.89
C ASP A 287 -14.47 -7.14 8.49
N HIS A 288 -14.28 -5.84 8.43
CA HIS A 288 -14.03 -5.15 7.16
C HIS A 288 -12.61 -5.49 6.67
N PHE A 289 -12.50 -6.52 5.84
CA PHE A 289 -11.28 -6.88 5.15
C PHE A 289 -11.06 -6.01 3.90
N ILE A 290 -9.85 -6.05 3.32
CA ILE A 290 -9.51 -5.25 2.13
C ILE A 290 -10.49 -5.54 0.99
N MET A 291 -10.90 -6.80 0.77
CA MET A 291 -11.83 -7.18 -0.30
C MET A 291 -13.31 -7.03 0.07
N HIS A 292 -13.65 -6.21 1.06
CA HIS A 292 -15.04 -5.88 1.37
C HIS A 292 -15.63 -4.95 0.28
N PRO A 293 -16.86 -5.22 -0.25
CA PRO A 293 -17.41 -4.51 -1.41
C PRO A 293 -17.77 -3.05 -1.16
N SER A 294 -18.01 -2.63 0.07
CA SER A 294 -18.52 -1.28 0.36
C SER A 294 -17.59 -0.42 1.23
N GLU A 295 -16.61 -1.00 1.88
CA GLU A 295 -15.62 -0.25 2.67
C GLU A 295 -14.28 -0.98 2.67
N PRO A 296 -13.17 -0.30 2.29
CA PRO A 296 -11.86 -0.87 2.49
C PRO A 296 -11.63 -1.09 3.98
N GLY A 297 -11.39 -2.35 4.33
CA GLY A 297 -11.40 -2.80 5.71
C GLY A 297 -10.19 -2.41 6.55
N ASN A 298 -9.97 -3.20 7.58
CA ASN A 298 -8.95 -3.02 8.62
C ASN A 298 -7.47 -3.17 8.15
N GLY A 299 -7.23 -3.09 6.85
CA GLY A 299 -5.89 -3.16 6.26
C GLY A 299 -5.34 -4.58 6.08
N LYS A 300 -6.17 -5.62 6.20
CA LYS A 300 -5.80 -7.03 6.00
C LYS A 300 -6.68 -7.70 4.96
N PHE A 301 -6.12 -8.70 4.30
CA PHE A 301 -6.91 -9.63 3.49
C PHE A 301 -7.52 -10.72 4.36
N SER A 302 -8.71 -11.17 4.00
CA SER A 302 -9.29 -12.39 4.58
C SER A 302 -8.47 -13.61 4.16
N ASN A 303 -8.60 -14.71 4.90
CA ASN A 303 -7.97 -15.96 4.49
C ASN A 303 -8.53 -16.45 3.15
N CYS A 304 -9.82 -16.19 2.88
CA CYS A 304 -10.44 -16.52 1.61
C CYS A 304 -9.79 -15.77 0.45
N SER A 305 -9.60 -14.45 0.58
CA SER A 305 -8.94 -13.65 -0.45
C SER A 305 -7.51 -14.13 -0.70
N LYS A 306 -6.75 -14.48 0.34
CA LYS A 306 -5.39 -15.03 0.21
C LYS A 306 -5.40 -16.38 -0.53
N GLU A 307 -6.32 -17.28 -0.20
CA GLU A 307 -6.47 -18.57 -0.87
C GLU A 307 -6.82 -18.39 -2.36
N HIS A 308 -7.72 -17.45 -2.67
CA HIS A 308 -8.07 -17.12 -4.06
C HIS A 308 -6.87 -16.60 -4.84
N MET A 309 -6.11 -15.67 -4.27
CA MET A 309 -4.89 -15.15 -4.88
C MET A 309 -3.87 -16.26 -5.12
N THR A 310 -3.60 -17.10 -4.11
CA THR A 310 -2.67 -18.23 -4.24
C THR A 310 -3.10 -19.20 -5.34
N ALA A 311 -4.39 -19.55 -5.37
CA ALA A 311 -4.92 -20.45 -6.39
C ALA A 311 -4.81 -19.86 -7.80
N PHE A 312 -5.12 -18.58 -7.95
CA PHE A 312 -4.97 -17.88 -9.23
C PHE A 312 -3.49 -17.84 -9.68
N ILE A 313 -2.59 -17.43 -8.79
CA ILE A 313 -1.15 -17.34 -9.09
C ILE A 313 -0.60 -18.72 -9.52
N SER A 314 -1.09 -19.82 -8.97
CA SER A 314 -0.70 -21.18 -9.40
C SER A 314 -1.07 -21.51 -10.85
N THR A 315 -1.98 -20.75 -11.45
CA THR A 315 -2.38 -20.93 -12.86
C THR A 315 -1.55 -20.09 -13.83
N LEU A 316 -0.76 -19.14 -13.34
CA LEU A 316 0.04 -18.23 -14.16
C LEU A 316 1.19 -18.98 -14.85
N SER A 317 1.58 -18.46 -16.01
CA SER A 317 2.76 -18.98 -16.71
C SER A 317 4.05 -18.61 -15.96
N THR A 318 5.08 -19.43 -16.08
CA THR A 318 6.39 -19.16 -15.46
C THR A 318 6.99 -17.84 -15.93
N SER A 319 6.69 -17.40 -17.16
CA SER A 319 7.15 -16.11 -17.69
C SER A 319 6.57 -14.89 -16.96
N CYS A 320 5.47 -15.06 -16.21
CA CYS A 320 4.91 -14.01 -15.35
C CYS A 320 5.77 -13.78 -14.10
N PHE A 321 6.56 -14.75 -13.70
CA PHE A 321 7.45 -14.63 -12.53
C PHE A 321 8.84 -14.11 -12.88
N ASP A 322 9.14 -13.97 -14.19
CA ASP A 322 10.41 -13.43 -14.66
C ASP A 322 10.39 -11.90 -14.59
N LEU A 323 11.37 -11.31 -13.91
CA LEU A 323 11.52 -9.86 -13.87
C LEU A 323 11.96 -9.34 -15.25
N LYS A 324 11.15 -8.47 -15.84
CA LYS A 324 11.37 -7.86 -17.16
C LYS A 324 12.16 -6.56 -17.06
N ALA A 325 11.99 -5.83 -15.95
CA ALA A 325 12.71 -4.58 -15.72
C ALA A 325 14.21 -4.89 -15.55
N LYS A 326 15.05 -4.18 -16.30
CA LYS A 326 16.50 -4.23 -16.09
C LYS A 326 16.79 -3.69 -14.69
N GLN A 327 17.04 -4.58 -13.75
CA GLN A 327 17.49 -4.21 -12.42
C GLN A 327 18.92 -3.64 -12.50
N ASN A 328 19.02 -2.34 -12.70
CA ASN A 328 20.29 -1.62 -12.48
C ASN A 328 20.50 -1.27 -11.00
N CYS A 329 19.56 -1.65 -10.15
CA CYS A 329 19.63 -1.44 -8.72
C CYS A 329 20.23 -2.68 -8.06
N LYS A 330 21.55 -2.68 -7.83
CA LYS A 330 22.06 -3.38 -6.66
C LYS A 330 21.44 -2.64 -5.46
N THR A 331 20.32 -3.15 -4.97
CA THR A 331 19.75 -2.71 -3.70
C THR A 331 20.88 -2.85 -2.67
N GLN A 332 21.49 -1.75 -2.26
CA GLN A 332 22.23 -1.76 -1.02
C GLN A 332 21.21 -2.02 0.05
N VAL A 333 21.18 -3.24 0.53
CA VAL A 333 20.34 -3.62 1.66
C VAL A 333 20.81 -2.73 2.81
N LYS A 334 19.97 -1.78 3.20
CA LYS A 334 20.28 -0.90 4.33
C LYS A 334 20.12 -1.68 5.63
N LYS A 335 20.99 -1.39 6.58
CA LYS A 335 20.80 -1.84 7.95
C LYS A 335 19.43 -1.37 8.45
N LEU A 336 18.78 -2.23 9.20
CA LEU A 336 17.51 -1.88 9.82
C LEU A 336 17.68 -0.67 10.75
N PRO A 337 16.68 0.24 10.82
CA PRO A 337 16.82 1.51 11.55
C PRO A 337 17.15 1.32 13.03
N GLY A 338 16.64 0.28 13.66
CA GLY A 338 16.89 -0.01 15.08
C GLY A 338 18.31 -0.48 15.41
N VAL A 339 19.16 -0.79 14.40
CA VAL A 339 20.54 -1.24 14.63
C VAL A 339 21.38 -0.16 15.30
N SER A 340 21.16 1.09 14.91
CA SER A 340 21.93 2.26 15.40
C SER A 340 21.12 3.22 16.25
N ILE A 341 19.91 2.86 16.65
CA ILE A 341 19.00 3.78 17.32
C ILE A 341 19.34 3.94 18.81
N ASN A 342 19.27 5.16 19.28
CA ASN A 342 19.38 5.48 20.70
C ASN A 342 18.00 5.61 21.33
N LEU A 343 17.59 4.61 22.13
CA LEU A 343 16.29 4.61 22.77
C LEU A 343 16.10 5.75 23.78
N THR A 344 17.19 6.25 24.37
CA THR A 344 17.16 7.39 25.29
C THR A 344 16.75 8.66 24.54
N GLU A 345 17.29 8.89 23.35
CA GLU A 345 16.88 10.02 22.49
C GLU A 345 15.40 9.91 22.08
N ILE A 346 14.94 8.71 21.73
CA ILE A 346 13.51 8.50 21.43
C ILE A 346 12.66 8.87 22.65
N CYS A 347 13.03 8.43 23.83
CA CYS A 347 12.30 8.75 25.04
C CYS A 347 12.28 10.26 25.34
N GLN A 348 13.36 10.98 25.10
CA GLN A 348 13.45 12.43 25.27
C GLN A 348 12.49 13.15 24.30
N ILE A 349 12.47 12.73 23.04
CA ILE A 349 11.56 13.29 22.01
C ILE A 349 10.10 12.97 22.33
N ALA A 350 9.80 11.74 22.72
CA ALA A 350 8.44 11.29 23.01
C ALA A 350 7.87 11.89 24.32
N HIS A 351 8.72 12.23 25.25
CA HIS A 351 8.38 12.74 26.57
C HIS A 351 9.24 13.96 26.94
N PRO A 352 9.02 15.12 26.29
CA PRO A 352 9.86 16.32 26.48
C PRO A 352 9.84 16.85 27.92
N ASN A 353 8.87 16.43 28.72
CA ASN A 353 8.79 16.78 30.16
C ASN A 353 9.72 15.91 31.05
N PHE A 354 10.33 14.89 30.50
CA PHE A 354 11.31 14.09 31.20
C PHE A 354 12.67 14.79 31.14
N LEU A 355 13.33 14.95 32.28
CA LEU A 355 14.65 15.56 32.34
C LEU A 355 15.69 14.64 31.67
N GLU A 356 16.51 15.18 30.78
CA GLU A 356 17.46 14.43 29.95
C GLU A 356 18.35 13.43 30.72
N TRP A 357 18.82 13.82 31.91
CA TRP A 357 19.71 12.99 32.74
C TRP A 357 19.01 11.86 33.49
N ASN A 358 17.68 11.78 33.37
CA ASN A 358 16.86 10.91 34.20
C ASN A 358 15.97 9.94 33.40
N VAL A 359 16.14 9.90 32.09
CA VAL A 359 15.34 9.04 31.22
C VAL A 359 16.01 7.68 31.05
N GLU A 360 15.29 6.62 31.35
CA GLU A 360 15.75 5.24 31.21
C GLU A 360 14.76 4.45 30.35
N PRO A 361 15.17 3.98 29.14
CA PRO A 361 14.34 3.08 28.37
C PRO A 361 14.33 1.69 29.03
N VAL A 362 13.15 1.16 29.33
CA VAL A 362 12.97 -0.18 29.89
C VAL A 362 12.38 -1.09 28.83
N LYS A 363 13.19 -2.01 28.31
CA LYS A 363 12.75 -3.00 27.33
C LYS A 363 11.73 -3.94 27.93
N LYS A 364 10.73 -4.30 27.14
CA LYS A 364 9.69 -5.28 27.44
C LYS A 364 9.75 -6.45 26.44
N GLU A 365 9.02 -7.50 26.73
CA GLU A 365 8.82 -8.60 25.79
C GLU A 365 8.14 -8.12 24.49
N ASN A 366 8.23 -8.91 23.45
CA ASN A 366 7.56 -8.65 22.17
C ASN A 366 7.92 -7.31 21.51
N CYS A 367 9.22 -6.97 21.51
CA CYS A 367 9.70 -5.77 20.83
C CYS A 367 9.05 -4.47 21.30
N ARG A 368 8.85 -4.33 22.59
CA ARG A 368 8.30 -3.13 23.20
C ARG A 368 9.26 -2.54 24.24
N PHE A 369 9.08 -1.25 24.55
CA PHE A 369 9.80 -0.59 25.62
C PHE A 369 8.97 0.53 26.23
N LEU A 370 9.31 0.89 27.47
CA LEU A 370 8.74 2.02 28.20
C LEU A 370 9.80 3.08 28.38
N CYS A 371 9.41 4.33 28.25
CA CYS A 371 10.22 5.46 28.68
C CYS A 371 9.93 5.75 30.14
N CYS A 372 10.89 5.55 31.01
CA CYS A 372 10.75 5.78 32.44
C CYS A 372 11.67 6.92 32.90
N SER A 373 11.20 7.73 33.82
CA SER A 373 11.97 8.81 34.46
C SER A 373 12.01 8.60 35.97
N ARG A 374 13.15 8.88 36.59
CA ARG A 374 13.29 8.88 38.04
C ARG A 374 13.09 10.30 38.57
N ARG A 375 12.46 10.44 39.71
CA ARG A 375 12.19 11.74 40.33
C ARG A 375 13.46 12.45 40.83
N SER A 376 14.48 11.68 41.18
CA SER A 376 15.82 12.16 41.54
C SER A 376 16.85 11.04 41.42
N LEU A 377 18.15 11.36 41.36
CA LEU A 377 19.23 10.39 41.29
C LEU A 377 19.19 9.33 42.41
N ASN A 378 18.66 9.67 43.54
CA ASN A 378 18.55 8.80 44.73
C ASN A 378 17.15 8.17 44.91
N SER A 379 16.22 8.37 43.97
CA SER A 379 14.87 7.81 44.07
C SER A 379 14.81 6.45 43.37
N TYR A 380 14.27 5.48 44.06
CA TYR A 380 13.93 4.17 43.46
C TYR A 380 12.59 4.19 42.72
N GLU A 381 11.78 5.24 42.91
CA GLU A 381 10.50 5.40 42.24
C GLU A 381 10.73 5.85 40.79
N LYS A 382 10.21 5.06 39.84
CA LYS A 382 10.22 5.38 38.42
C LYS A 382 8.78 5.70 37.97
N THR A 383 8.60 6.79 37.27
CA THR A 383 7.37 7.09 36.54
C THR A 383 7.60 6.73 35.09
N CYS A 384 6.79 5.81 34.55
CA CYS A 384 6.89 5.38 33.16
C CYS A 384 5.74 5.96 32.34
N GLY A 385 6.06 6.37 31.11
CA GLY A 385 5.09 6.83 30.12
C GLY A 385 4.40 5.66 29.39
N LEU A 386 3.83 5.97 28.24
CA LEU A 386 3.21 4.98 27.38
C LEU A 386 4.23 3.97 26.82
N GLU A 387 3.72 2.81 26.49
CA GLU A 387 4.49 1.75 25.84
C GLU A 387 4.75 2.09 24.36
N HIS A 388 5.98 1.93 23.93
CA HIS A 388 6.44 2.15 22.57
C HIS A 388 6.93 0.83 21.95
N PHE A 389 6.87 0.74 20.62
CA PHE A 389 7.47 -0.38 19.89
C PHE A 389 8.95 -0.13 19.63
N LEU A 390 9.76 -1.19 19.79
CA LEU A 390 11.14 -1.19 19.33
C LEU A 390 11.15 -1.21 17.78
N PRO A 391 11.90 -0.33 17.13
CA PRO A 391 12.03 -0.35 15.68
C PRO A 391 12.73 -1.62 15.20
N ASP A 392 12.45 -2.00 13.95
CA ASP A 392 13.09 -3.15 13.30
C ASP A 392 14.62 -3.00 13.34
N GLY A 393 15.31 -4.06 13.75
CA GLY A 393 16.75 -4.08 13.95
C GLY A 393 17.20 -3.79 15.39
N ALA A 394 16.32 -3.23 16.23
CA ALA A 394 16.67 -2.96 17.62
C ALA A 394 16.93 -4.25 18.39
N ASP A 395 17.91 -4.20 19.28
CA ASP A 395 18.23 -5.31 20.19
C ASP A 395 17.07 -5.55 21.17
N CYS A 396 16.58 -6.79 21.23
CA CYS A 396 15.53 -7.22 22.12
C CYS A 396 16.02 -8.25 23.17
N GLY A 397 17.33 -8.40 23.34
CA GLY A 397 17.97 -9.31 24.31
C GLY A 397 18.52 -10.59 23.65
N ASP A 398 19.44 -11.25 24.34
CA ASP A 398 20.05 -12.53 23.94
C ASP A 398 20.59 -12.54 22.49
N ALA A 399 21.23 -11.46 22.05
CA ALA A 399 21.70 -11.25 20.68
C ALA A 399 20.59 -11.38 19.60
N LYS A 400 19.34 -11.20 20.00
CA LYS A 400 18.17 -11.16 19.12
C LYS A 400 17.84 -9.75 18.72
N ARG A 401 17.17 -9.61 17.58
CA ARG A 401 16.70 -8.34 17.05
C ARG A 401 15.19 -8.36 16.81
N CYS A 402 14.59 -7.19 16.90
CA CYS A 402 13.21 -7.00 16.50
C CYS A 402 13.11 -6.93 14.97
N VAL A 403 12.27 -7.77 14.40
CA VAL A 403 11.89 -7.68 12.99
C VAL A 403 10.40 -7.92 12.89
N LYS A 404 9.68 -6.97 12.31
CA LYS A 404 8.22 -7.01 12.22
C LYS A 404 7.55 -7.29 13.57
N GLY A 405 8.09 -6.69 14.65
CA GLY A 405 7.64 -6.83 16.03
C GLY A 405 7.87 -8.17 16.68
N THR A 406 8.58 -9.05 16.03
CA THR A 406 8.97 -10.35 16.60
C THR A 406 10.42 -10.29 17.01
N CYS A 407 10.70 -10.66 18.27
CA CYS A 407 12.06 -10.78 18.77
C CYS A 407 12.61 -12.16 18.37
N GLY A 408 13.65 -12.15 17.55
CA GLY A 408 14.22 -13.37 16.98
C GLY A 408 15.68 -13.20 16.57
N TYR A 409 16.27 -14.30 16.10
CA TYR A 409 17.62 -14.26 15.57
C TYR A 409 17.60 -13.72 14.14
N TYR A 410 17.94 -12.45 13.99
CA TYR A 410 18.04 -11.75 12.71
C TYR A 410 19.37 -11.03 12.62
N ASP A 411 19.90 -10.91 11.41
CA ASP A 411 21.05 -10.05 11.14
C ASP A 411 20.65 -8.55 11.14
N GLU A 412 21.61 -7.69 10.89
CA GLU A 412 21.40 -6.24 10.85
C GLU A 412 20.55 -5.77 9.66
N TYR A 413 20.22 -6.67 8.74
CA TYR A 413 19.39 -6.45 7.55
C TYR A 413 18.01 -7.10 7.63
N GLY A 414 17.75 -7.84 8.72
CA GLY A 414 16.47 -8.51 8.97
C GLY A 414 16.34 -9.92 8.40
N ALA A 415 17.44 -10.48 7.88
CA ALA A 415 17.43 -11.88 7.45
C ALA A 415 17.51 -12.82 8.67
N PRO A 416 16.71 -13.93 8.69
CA PRO A 416 16.79 -14.91 9.76
C PRO A 416 18.20 -15.52 9.86
N THR A 417 18.73 -15.61 11.07
CA THR A 417 20.01 -16.29 11.33
C THR A 417 19.79 -17.51 12.21
N THR A 418 20.55 -18.55 11.96
CA THR A 418 20.57 -19.70 12.88
C THR A 418 21.37 -19.35 14.12
N GLN A 419 20.88 -19.75 15.29
CA GLN A 419 21.63 -19.63 16.54
C GLN A 419 23.00 -20.27 16.36
N ARG A 420 24.09 -19.49 16.37
CA ARG A 420 25.42 -20.08 16.52
C ARG A 420 25.44 -20.72 17.91
N GLN A 421 25.47 -22.03 17.95
CA GLN A 421 25.91 -22.74 19.16
C GLN A 421 27.33 -22.21 19.43
N SER A 422 27.44 -21.39 20.46
CA SER A 422 28.73 -21.04 21.05
C SER A 422 29.32 -22.32 21.62
N ALA A 423 30.39 -22.78 20.95
CA ALA A 423 31.28 -23.78 21.50
C ALA A 423 32.11 -23.17 22.64
#